data_71eb186000b2bb0dabf0654a1d9dc31d
#
_entry.id   71eb186000b2bb0dabf0654a1d9dc31d
#
_cell.length_a   1.000
_cell.length_b   1.000
_cell.length_c   1.000
_cell.angle_alpha   90.00
_cell.angle_beta   90.00
_cell.angle_gamma   90.00
#
_symmetry.space_group_name_H-M   'P 1'
#
loop_
_entity.id
_entity.type
_entity.pdbx_description
1 polymer ?
#
loop_
_entity_poly.entity_id
_entity_poly.type
_entity_poly.pdbx_seq_one_letter_code
_entity_poly.pdbx_strand_id
1 'polypeptide(L)'
;MTFYKLIRADGAAPLQGGKPYWDTTTFPFDLPKRKLDTSDADCGAGWNFCRDITTAARIAGLWKDSPRHVVVVEPIGEMVERGDKCRSEGLRIVKQASKRTMVAHLGKPFGEHASRMGRSQVAWWEALARPEHDEAKVDASLRVALDARGLDWTLRRFSTARDARDARDAWGARDARD
;
A
#
# COMPACT_ATOMS: atom_id res chain seq x y z
N MET A 1 14.52 16.93 1.02
CA MET A 1 13.42 16.22 0.30
C MET A 1 13.10 14.96 1.07
N THR A 2 11.83 14.59 1.25
CA THR A 2 11.41 13.43 2.06
C THR A 2 10.96 12.31 1.14
N PHE A 3 11.38 11.08 1.43
CA PHE A 3 10.98 9.89 0.71
C PHE A 3 10.27 8.89 1.62
N TYR A 4 9.47 8.02 1.02
CA TYR A 4 8.65 7.06 1.73
C TYR A 4 8.78 5.65 1.14
N LYS A 5 8.72 4.67 2.01
CA LYS A 5 8.66 3.26 1.65
C LYS A 5 7.58 2.56 2.45
N LEU A 6 6.91 1.62 1.79
CA LEU A 6 5.98 0.73 2.45
C LEU A 6 6.69 -0.60 2.73
N ILE A 7 6.45 -1.14 3.92
CA ILE A 7 7.07 -2.37 4.42
C ILE A 7 5.99 -3.25 5.04
N ARG A 8 6.10 -4.55 4.91
CA ARG A 8 5.18 -5.53 5.49
C ARG A 8 5.30 -5.55 7.01
N ALA A 9 4.31 -6.16 7.68
CA ALA A 9 4.29 -6.30 9.14
C ALA A 9 5.51 -7.05 9.69
N ASP A 10 6.07 -7.98 8.91
CA ASP A 10 7.25 -8.76 9.24
C ASP A 10 8.59 -8.08 8.92
N GLY A 11 8.58 -6.86 8.42
CA GLY A 11 9.79 -6.12 8.04
C GLY A 11 10.34 -6.46 6.66
N ALA A 12 9.63 -7.25 5.85
CA ALA A 12 10.01 -7.56 4.47
C ALA A 12 9.47 -6.53 3.46
N ALA A 13 10.03 -6.54 2.24
CA ALA A 13 9.48 -5.74 1.15
C ALA A 13 8.10 -6.26 0.75
N PRO A 14 7.14 -5.38 0.40
CA PRO A 14 5.81 -5.80 -0.03
C PRO A 14 5.84 -6.52 -1.39
N LEU A 15 6.88 -6.27 -2.17
CA LEU A 15 7.07 -6.82 -3.50
C LEU A 15 8.18 -7.87 -3.50
N GLN A 16 8.03 -8.89 -4.36
CA GLN A 16 9.04 -9.90 -4.65
C GLN A 16 9.27 -10.94 -3.55
N GLY A 17 8.44 -11.04 -2.54
CA GLY A 17 8.55 -12.02 -1.46
C GLY A 17 9.98 -12.13 -0.93
N GLY A 18 10.24 -11.76 0.25
CA GLY A 18 11.62 -11.77 0.76
C GLY A 18 11.64 -12.07 2.23
N LYS A 19 12.82 -12.42 2.73
CA LYS A 19 13.05 -12.49 4.17
C LYS A 19 12.92 -11.09 4.76
N PRO A 20 12.46 -10.97 6.01
CA PRO A 20 12.55 -9.72 6.77
C PRO A 20 13.98 -9.16 6.74
N TYR A 21 14.11 -7.86 6.54
CA TYR A 21 15.39 -7.16 6.55
C TYR A 21 15.43 -6.03 7.58
N TRP A 22 14.34 -5.81 8.28
CA TRP A 22 14.17 -4.82 9.34
C TRP A 22 13.28 -5.40 10.45
N ASP A 23 13.60 -5.09 11.71
CA ASP A 23 12.87 -5.60 12.90
C ASP A 23 11.56 -4.83 13.21
N THR A 24 11.22 -3.86 12.39
CA THR A 24 10.05 -2.98 12.50
C THR A 24 10.06 -1.98 13.66
N THR A 25 11.06 -2.00 14.51
CA THR A 25 11.12 -1.17 15.73
C THR A 25 12.36 -0.29 15.84
N THR A 26 13.48 -0.72 15.28
CA THR A 26 14.75 0.03 15.36
C THR A 26 14.79 1.21 14.39
N PHE A 27 15.07 2.41 14.92
CA PHE A 27 15.25 3.64 14.15
C PHE A 27 16.44 4.45 14.70
N PRO A 28 17.29 5.04 13.85
CA PRO A 28 17.38 4.78 12.42
C PRO A 28 17.92 3.37 12.14
N PHE A 29 17.62 2.82 10.98
CA PHE A 29 18.09 1.50 10.55
C PHE A 29 18.59 1.53 9.11
N ASP A 30 19.82 1.11 8.87
CA ASP A 30 20.42 1.07 7.54
C ASP A 30 20.19 -0.28 6.89
N LEU A 31 19.49 -0.29 5.78
CA LEU A 31 19.34 -1.49 4.96
C LEU A 31 20.65 -1.84 4.24
N PRO A 32 20.94 -3.12 4.04
CA PRO A 32 22.18 -3.55 3.41
C PRO A 32 22.31 -3.02 1.99
N LYS A 33 23.51 -2.73 1.55
CA LYS A 33 23.79 -2.32 0.16
C LYS A 33 23.35 -3.39 -0.83
N ARG A 34 22.78 -2.97 -1.94
CA ARG A 34 22.39 -3.79 -3.08
C ARG A 34 22.98 -3.21 -4.36
N LYS A 35 23.22 -4.06 -5.35
CA LYS A 35 23.57 -3.59 -6.69
C LYS A 35 22.43 -2.69 -7.20
N LEU A 36 22.78 -1.49 -7.65
CA LEU A 36 21.84 -0.58 -8.26
C LEU A 36 21.73 -0.87 -9.75
N ASP A 37 20.50 -1.04 -10.21
CA ASP A 37 20.19 -1.07 -11.62
C ASP A 37 19.85 0.35 -12.08
N THR A 38 20.70 0.90 -12.96
CA THR A 38 20.53 2.24 -13.53
C THR A 38 19.77 2.26 -14.84
N SER A 39 19.32 1.11 -15.35
CA SER A 39 18.50 1.01 -16.56
C SER A 39 17.12 1.64 -16.37
N ASP A 40 16.38 1.78 -17.46
CA ASP A 40 15.00 2.31 -17.45
C ASP A 40 13.94 1.30 -17.01
N ALA A 41 14.35 0.09 -16.58
CA ALA A 41 13.43 -0.92 -16.09
C ALA A 41 12.65 -0.43 -14.87
N ASP A 42 11.33 -0.63 -14.86
CA ASP A 42 10.43 -0.19 -13.78
C ASP A 42 10.75 -0.81 -12.42
N CYS A 43 11.21 -2.05 -12.39
CA CYS A 43 11.47 -2.85 -11.19
C CYS A 43 12.89 -3.40 -11.13
N GLY A 44 13.88 -2.55 -11.42
CA GLY A 44 15.30 -2.93 -11.37
C GLY A 44 15.81 -3.17 -9.96
N ALA A 45 17.02 -3.74 -9.88
CA ALA A 45 17.71 -4.02 -8.63
C ALA A 45 18.00 -2.74 -7.84
N GLY A 46 18.04 -2.83 -6.52
CA GLY A 46 18.21 -1.73 -5.58
C GLY A 46 17.06 -1.66 -4.58
N TRP A 47 17.05 -0.62 -3.77
CA TRP A 47 15.98 -0.32 -2.84
C TRP A 47 15.01 0.67 -3.47
N ASN A 48 13.80 0.23 -3.79
CA ASN A 48 12.76 1.09 -4.36
C ASN A 48 11.99 1.83 -3.26
N PHE A 49 11.70 3.12 -3.49
CA PHE A 49 10.94 4.01 -2.62
C PHE A 49 10.27 5.11 -3.46
N CYS A 50 9.43 5.96 -2.86
CA CYS A 50 8.65 6.98 -3.55
C CYS A 50 8.78 8.35 -2.87
N ARG A 51 8.48 9.42 -3.61
CA ARG A 51 8.44 10.79 -3.10
C ARG A 51 7.18 11.07 -2.28
N ASP A 52 6.11 10.29 -2.47
CA ASP A 52 4.87 10.45 -1.73
C ASP A 52 4.24 9.11 -1.35
N ILE A 53 3.42 9.15 -0.28
CA ILE A 53 2.79 7.96 0.28
C ILE A 53 1.68 7.45 -0.66
N THR A 54 0.99 8.33 -1.39
CA THR A 54 -0.11 7.94 -2.29
C THR A 54 0.42 7.04 -3.40
N THR A 55 1.53 7.44 -4.03
CA THR A 55 2.20 6.64 -5.06
C THR A 55 2.69 5.31 -4.47
N ALA A 56 3.33 5.35 -3.31
CA ALA A 56 3.81 4.13 -2.65
C ALA A 56 2.66 3.17 -2.30
N ALA A 57 1.53 3.70 -1.81
CA ALA A 57 0.33 2.92 -1.49
C ALA A 57 -0.32 2.32 -2.75
N ARG A 58 -0.41 3.09 -3.83
CA ARG A 58 -0.93 2.61 -5.11
C ARG A 58 -0.10 1.43 -5.65
N ILE A 59 1.21 1.55 -5.62
CA ILE A 59 2.12 0.48 -6.06
C ILE A 59 1.96 -0.76 -5.16
N ALA A 60 1.97 -0.58 -3.84
CA ALA A 60 1.84 -1.68 -2.89
C ALA A 60 0.46 -2.36 -2.92
N GLY A 61 -0.60 -1.62 -3.22
CA GLY A 61 -1.96 -2.14 -3.32
C GLY A 61 -2.19 -3.12 -4.49
N LEU A 62 -1.22 -3.24 -5.41
CA LEU A 62 -1.26 -4.20 -6.50
C LEU A 62 -0.84 -5.63 -6.07
N TRP A 63 -0.39 -5.82 -4.83
CA TRP A 63 0.27 -7.04 -4.38
C TRP A 63 -0.47 -7.72 -3.23
N LYS A 64 -0.29 -9.04 -3.15
CA LYS A 64 -0.99 -9.92 -2.22
C LYS A 64 -0.76 -9.57 -0.74
N ASP A 65 0.46 -9.19 -0.41
CA ASP A 65 0.85 -8.93 0.98
C ASP A 65 0.68 -7.45 1.31
N SER A 66 -0.38 -7.12 2.00
CA SER A 66 -0.68 -5.74 2.41
C SER A 66 0.44 -5.16 3.26
N PRO A 67 1.03 -4.02 2.88
CA PRO A 67 2.03 -3.35 3.71
C PRO A 67 1.39 -2.84 5.00
N ARG A 68 2.17 -2.81 6.08
CA ARG A 68 1.71 -2.37 7.40
C ARG A 68 2.41 -1.10 7.87
N HIS A 69 3.66 -0.94 7.48
CA HIS A 69 4.48 0.20 7.90
C HIS A 69 4.67 1.16 6.73
N VAL A 70 4.41 2.43 7.01
CA VAL A 70 4.81 3.55 6.15
C VAL A 70 5.97 4.21 6.83
N VAL A 71 7.14 4.17 6.24
CA VAL A 71 8.37 4.72 6.81
C VAL A 71 8.95 5.86 5.99
N VAL A 72 9.53 6.82 6.69
CA VAL A 72 10.36 7.87 6.11
C VAL A 72 11.74 7.27 5.88
N VAL A 73 12.27 7.47 4.67
CA VAL A 73 13.57 6.91 4.29
C VAL A 73 14.48 7.95 3.67
N GLU A 74 15.79 7.67 3.75
CA GLU A 74 16.85 8.44 3.11
C GLU A 74 17.70 7.51 2.23
N PRO A 75 17.96 7.87 0.96
CA PRO A 75 18.83 7.10 0.11
C PRO A 75 20.28 7.16 0.60
N ILE A 76 21.00 6.06 0.47
CA ILE A 76 22.44 5.95 0.75
C ILE A 76 23.14 5.53 -0.55
N GLY A 77 24.19 6.29 -0.93
CA GLY A 77 24.92 6.08 -2.16
C GLY A 77 24.20 6.65 -3.38
N GLU A 78 24.47 6.07 -4.53
CA GLU A 78 23.85 6.49 -5.80
C GLU A 78 22.34 6.26 -5.78
N MET A 79 21.61 7.22 -6.36
CA MET A 79 20.17 7.17 -6.50
C MET A 79 19.77 7.49 -7.95
N VAL A 80 18.82 6.75 -8.48
CA VAL A 80 18.19 7.03 -9.78
C VAL A 80 16.68 7.19 -9.61
N GLU A 81 16.10 8.04 -10.46
CA GLU A 81 14.65 8.25 -10.55
C GLU A 81 14.12 7.61 -11.82
N ARG A 82 12.97 6.93 -11.69
CA ARG A 82 12.31 6.29 -12.82
C ARG A 82 10.80 6.44 -12.65
N GLY A 83 10.24 7.33 -13.46
CA GLY A 83 8.81 7.65 -13.41
C GLY A 83 8.39 8.12 -12.01
N ASP A 84 7.54 7.34 -11.36
CA ASP A 84 6.99 7.63 -10.03
C ASP A 84 7.79 7.02 -8.87
N LYS A 85 8.91 6.32 -9.16
CA LYS A 85 9.75 5.61 -8.20
C LYS A 85 11.16 6.15 -8.18
N CYS A 86 11.82 5.96 -7.04
CA CYS A 86 13.25 6.15 -6.88
C CYS A 86 13.88 4.81 -6.47
N ARG A 87 15.16 4.64 -6.79
CA ARG A 87 16.00 3.50 -6.39
C ARG A 87 17.33 3.98 -5.86
N SER A 88 17.89 3.27 -4.88
CA SER A 88 19.26 3.52 -4.40
C SER A 88 19.97 2.23 -4.05
N GLU A 89 21.30 2.31 -3.95
CA GLU A 89 22.14 1.19 -3.49
C GLU A 89 21.84 0.79 -2.06
N GLY A 90 21.70 1.77 -1.18
CA GLY A 90 21.35 1.62 0.23
C GLY A 90 20.19 2.50 0.60
N LEU A 91 19.56 2.20 1.72
CA LEU A 91 18.43 2.98 2.21
C LEU A 91 18.43 3.00 3.74
N ARG A 92 18.35 4.18 4.32
CA ARG A 92 18.14 4.35 5.76
C ARG A 92 16.66 4.49 6.06
N ILE A 93 16.14 3.66 6.92
CA ILE A 93 14.83 3.83 7.54
C ILE A 93 15.01 4.80 8.71
N VAL A 94 14.42 5.99 8.61
CA VAL A 94 14.64 7.07 9.60
C VAL A 94 13.64 6.98 10.74
N LYS A 95 12.37 6.80 10.40
CA LYS A 95 11.26 6.75 11.36
C LYS A 95 9.97 6.27 10.70
N GLN A 96 9.00 5.91 11.53
CA GLN A 96 7.61 5.69 11.10
C GLN A 96 7.00 7.02 10.63
N ALA A 97 6.24 6.98 9.54
CA ALA A 97 5.46 8.14 9.13
C ALA A 97 4.32 8.40 10.14
N SER A 98 4.13 9.66 10.52
CA SER A 98 3.06 10.02 11.45
C SER A 98 1.68 9.90 10.78
N LYS A 99 0.62 9.65 11.57
CA LYS A 99 -0.77 9.68 11.08
C LYS A 99 -1.08 10.99 10.35
N ARG A 100 -0.62 12.12 10.90
CA ARG A 100 -0.78 13.44 10.26
C ARG A 100 -0.17 13.48 8.86
N THR A 101 1.03 12.94 8.71
CA THR A 101 1.71 12.83 7.41
C THR A 101 0.92 11.95 6.46
N MET A 102 0.47 10.76 6.91
CA MET A 102 -0.34 9.85 6.11
C MET A 102 -1.65 10.51 5.67
N VAL A 103 -2.37 11.17 6.56
CA VAL A 103 -3.63 11.89 6.24
C VAL A 103 -3.39 12.94 5.16
N ALA A 104 -2.32 13.74 5.28
CA ALA A 104 -2.00 14.79 4.32
C ALA A 104 -1.71 14.22 2.92
N HIS A 105 -0.90 13.16 2.84
CA HIS A 105 -0.54 12.54 1.55
C HIS A 105 -1.72 11.81 0.91
N LEU A 106 -2.39 10.93 1.66
CA LEU A 106 -3.50 10.11 1.15
C LEU A 106 -4.76 10.94 0.84
N GLY A 107 -4.90 12.07 1.49
CA GLY A 107 -5.99 13.02 1.23
C GLY A 107 -5.75 13.93 0.03
N LYS A 108 -4.50 14.19 -0.31
CA LYS A 108 -4.12 15.17 -1.34
C LYS A 108 -4.89 15.07 -2.67
N PRO A 109 -5.18 13.89 -3.22
CA PRO A 109 -5.92 13.74 -4.47
C PRO A 109 -7.37 14.24 -4.42
N PHE A 110 -7.93 14.49 -3.23
CA PHE A 110 -9.35 14.80 -3.02
C PHE A 110 -9.65 16.31 -2.83
N GLY A 111 -8.69 17.18 -3.12
CA GLY A 111 -8.87 18.63 -3.11
C GLY A 111 -9.47 19.15 -1.78
N GLU A 112 -10.60 19.84 -1.83
CA GLU A 112 -11.28 20.40 -0.64
C GLU A 112 -11.69 19.34 0.39
N HIS A 113 -11.87 18.09 -0.02
CA HIS A 113 -12.20 16.96 0.86
C HIS A 113 -10.95 16.26 1.44
N ALA A 114 -9.75 16.76 1.15
CA ALA A 114 -8.47 16.11 1.48
C ALA A 114 -8.39 15.63 2.92
N SER A 115 -8.74 16.48 3.89
CA SER A 115 -8.64 16.13 5.31
C SER A 115 -9.58 14.99 5.72
N ARG A 116 -10.82 15.01 5.24
CA ARG A 116 -11.81 13.97 5.52
C ARG A 116 -11.41 12.65 4.88
N MET A 117 -11.09 12.69 3.59
CA MET A 117 -10.71 11.50 2.83
C MET A 117 -9.40 10.90 3.32
N GLY A 118 -8.41 11.73 3.65
CA GLY A 118 -7.16 11.27 4.22
C GLY A 118 -7.35 10.54 5.56
N ARG A 119 -8.19 11.06 6.46
CA ARG A 119 -8.54 10.35 7.71
C ARG A 119 -9.25 9.02 7.44
N SER A 120 -10.17 8.98 6.48
CA SER A 120 -10.87 7.75 6.10
C SER A 120 -9.89 6.71 5.55
N GLN A 121 -8.95 7.10 4.69
CA GLN A 121 -7.92 6.21 4.14
C GLN A 121 -6.99 5.66 5.23
N VAL A 122 -6.58 6.50 6.19
CA VAL A 122 -5.74 6.05 7.32
C VAL A 122 -6.52 5.09 8.22
N ALA A 123 -7.78 5.38 8.53
CA ALA A 123 -8.62 4.48 9.33
C ALA A 123 -8.81 3.12 8.66
N TRP A 124 -9.03 3.11 7.35
CA TRP A 124 -9.10 1.87 6.56
C TRP A 124 -7.78 1.10 6.59
N TRP A 125 -6.65 1.79 6.43
CA TRP A 125 -5.32 1.20 6.52
C TRP A 125 -5.06 0.54 7.88
N GLU A 126 -5.43 1.23 8.96
CA GLU A 126 -5.32 0.70 10.32
C GLU A 126 -6.25 -0.50 10.56
N ALA A 127 -7.44 -0.48 9.96
CA ALA A 127 -8.36 -1.61 10.04
C ALA A 127 -7.80 -2.86 9.35
N LEU A 128 -7.14 -2.71 8.19
CA LEU A 128 -6.46 -3.82 7.50
C LEU A 128 -5.28 -4.40 8.30
N ALA A 129 -4.69 -3.61 9.21
CA ALA A 129 -3.58 -4.05 10.04
C ALA A 129 -4.03 -4.93 11.22
N ARG A 130 -5.31 -5.02 11.52
CA ARG A 130 -5.84 -5.86 12.60
C ARG A 130 -5.79 -7.32 12.18
N PRO A 131 -5.24 -8.22 13.02
CA PRO A 131 -4.95 -9.60 12.63
C PRO A 131 -6.20 -10.46 12.39
N GLU A 132 -7.35 -10.09 12.95
CA GLU A 132 -8.57 -10.87 12.84
C GLU A 132 -9.76 -9.98 12.50
N HIS A 133 -10.30 -10.15 11.30
CA HIS A 133 -11.66 -9.76 11.02
C HIS A 133 -12.56 -10.97 11.39
N ASP A 134 -13.51 -10.76 12.27
CA ASP A 134 -14.63 -11.68 12.43
C ASP A 134 -15.46 -11.59 11.13
N GLU A 135 -15.13 -12.49 10.21
CA GLU A 135 -15.76 -12.52 8.87
C GLU A 135 -17.29 -12.66 8.97
N ALA A 136 -17.77 -13.41 9.97
CA ALA A 136 -19.20 -13.58 10.18
C ALA A 136 -19.88 -12.27 10.59
N LYS A 137 -19.22 -11.45 11.43
CA LYS A 137 -19.73 -10.12 11.80
C LYS A 137 -19.68 -9.15 10.61
N VAL A 138 -18.66 -9.21 9.78
CA VAL A 138 -18.57 -8.37 8.57
C VAL A 138 -19.72 -8.75 7.61
N ASP A 139 -19.92 -10.03 7.33
CA ASP A 139 -21.01 -10.49 6.46
C ASP A 139 -22.38 -10.12 7.01
N ALA A 140 -22.61 -10.31 8.29
CA ALA A 140 -23.88 -9.93 8.94
C ALA A 140 -24.13 -8.41 8.81
N SER A 141 -23.13 -7.58 9.06
CA SER A 141 -23.24 -6.13 8.95
C SER A 141 -23.50 -5.67 7.50
N LEU A 142 -22.84 -6.30 6.53
CA LEU A 142 -23.06 -6.03 5.11
C LEU A 142 -24.47 -6.45 4.69
N ARG A 143 -24.96 -7.62 5.14
CA ARG A 143 -26.31 -8.09 4.86
C ARG A 143 -27.35 -7.09 5.38
N VAL A 144 -27.25 -6.69 6.65
CA VAL A 144 -28.14 -5.67 7.23
C VAL A 144 -28.13 -4.38 6.42
N ALA A 145 -26.96 -3.94 5.95
CA ALA A 145 -26.85 -2.72 5.15
C ALA A 145 -27.47 -2.84 3.75
N LEU A 146 -27.40 -4.02 3.13
CA LEU A 146 -28.02 -4.32 1.84
C LEU A 146 -29.55 -4.40 1.98
N ASP A 147 -30.04 -5.14 2.98
CA ASP A 147 -31.45 -5.32 3.27
C ASP A 147 -32.15 -3.97 3.57
N ALA A 148 -31.49 -3.10 4.33
CA ALA A 148 -31.97 -1.76 4.62
C ALA A 148 -32.13 -0.87 3.36
N ARG A 149 -31.48 -1.24 2.27
CA ARG A 149 -31.55 -0.57 0.96
C ARG A 149 -32.40 -1.32 -0.08
N GLY A 150 -32.99 -2.45 0.30
CA GLY A 150 -33.73 -3.31 -0.60
C GLY A 150 -32.86 -3.95 -1.71
N LEU A 151 -31.59 -4.16 -1.43
CA LEU A 151 -30.62 -4.72 -2.39
C LEU A 151 -30.39 -6.21 -2.09
N ASP A 152 -30.88 -7.07 -2.98
CA ASP A 152 -30.63 -8.53 -2.93
C ASP A 152 -29.32 -8.88 -3.66
N TRP A 153 -28.20 -8.42 -3.11
CA TRP A 153 -26.89 -8.68 -3.69
C TRP A 153 -26.22 -9.88 -3.05
N THR A 154 -25.63 -10.72 -3.89
CA THR A 154 -24.80 -11.83 -3.43
C THR A 154 -23.40 -11.30 -3.05
N LEU A 155 -23.01 -11.51 -1.79
CA LEU A 155 -21.65 -11.20 -1.33
C LEU A 155 -20.67 -12.24 -1.88
N ARG A 156 -19.64 -11.77 -2.55
CA ARG A 156 -18.54 -12.60 -3.03
C ARG A 156 -17.25 -12.24 -2.33
N ARG A 157 -16.50 -13.25 -1.93
CA ARG A 157 -15.20 -13.10 -1.31
C ARG A 157 -14.10 -13.36 -2.31
N PHE A 158 -13.04 -12.59 -2.21
CA PHE A 158 -11.85 -12.72 -3.01
C PHE A 158 -10.63 -12.77 -2.11
N SER A 159 -9.67 -13.61 -2.45
CA SER A 159 -8.43 -13.75 -1.68
C SER A 159 -7.51 -12.55 -1.82
N THR A 160 -7.62 -11.79 -2.91
CA THR A 160 -6.82 -10.60 -3.17
C THR A 160 -7.67 -9.47 -3.79
N ALA A 161 -7.19 -8.24 -3.63
CA ALA A 161 -7.78 -7.08 -4.32
C ALA A 161 -7.67 -7.19 -5.86
N ARG A 162 -6.69 -7.94 -6.37
CA ARG A 162 -6.54 -8.22 -7.79
C ARG A 162 -7.66 -9.13 -8.27
N ASP A 163 -7.93 -10.24 -7.58
CA ASP A 163 -9.00 -11.16 -7.93
C ASP A 163 -10.36 -10.46 -7.94
N ALA A 164 -10.60 -9.56 -6.99
CA ALA A 164 -11.81 -8.74 -6.94
C ALA A 164 -11.92 -7.79 -8.15
N ARG A 165 -10.82 -7.19 -8.58
CA ARG A 165 -10.77 -6.32 -9.75
C ARG A 165 -11.02 -7.11 -11.04
N ASP A 166 -10.31 -8.22 -11.21
CA ASP A 166 -10.43 -9.06 -12.40
C ASP A 166 -11.86 -9.60 -12.55
N ALA A 167 -12.52 -9.96 -11.43
CA ALA A 167 -13.93 -10.35 -11.43
C ALA A 167 -14.87 -9.19 -11.81
N ARG A 168 -14.63 -7.97 -11.32
CA ARG A 168 -15.42 -6.78 -11.68
C ARG A 168 -15.28 -6.48 -13.18
N ASP A 169 -14.07 -6.53 -13.71
CA ASP A 169 -13.80 -6.21 -15.10
C ASP A 169 -14.41 -7.28 -16.05
N ALA A 170 -14.43 -8.55 -15.63
CA ALA A 170 -15.12 -9.63 -16.33
C ALA A 170 -16.67 -9.45 -16.33
N TRP A 171 -17.24 -8.82 -15.29
CA TRP A 171 -18.66 -8.50 -15.22
C TRP A 171 -19.04 -7.34 -16.15
N GLY A 172 -18.30 -6.25 -16.10
CA GLY A 172 -18.52 -5.11 -17.00
C GLY A 172 -18.43 -5.49 -18.48
N ALA A 173 -17.58 -6.48 -18.82
CA ALA A 173 -17.47 -6.99 -20.18
C ALA A 173 -18.67 -7.87 -20.61
N ARG A 174 -19.46 -8.42 -19.69
CA ARG A 174 -20.72 -9.15 -19.98
C ARG A 174 -21.88 -8.21 -20.22
N ASP A 175 -22.05 -7.22 -19.33
CA ASP A 175 -23.12 -6.22 -19.44
C ASP A 175 -23.01 -5.35 -20.72
N ALA A 176 -21.82 -5.27 -21.31
CA ALA A 176 -21.60 -4.54 -22.57
C ALA A 176 -21.95 -5.37 -23.85
N ARG A 177 -22.38 -6.62 -23.70
CA ARG A 177 -22.72 -7.53 -24.81
C ARG A 177 -24.22 -7.82 -24.93
N ASP A 178 -25.01 -7.45 -23.95
CA ASP A 178 -26.48 -7.52 -23.92
C ASP A 178 -27.08 -6.16 -24.26
#